data_aa5f3cde075c5b35d786a08d4c3ea86a
#
_entry.id   aa5f3cde075c5b35d786a08d4c3ea86a
#
_cell.length_a   1.000
_cell.length_b   1.000
_cell.length_c   1.000
_cell.angle_alpha   90.00
_cell.angle_beta   90.00
_cell.angle_gamma   90.00
#
_symmetry.space_group_name_H-M   'P 1'
#
loop_
_entity.id
_entity.type
_entity.pdbx_description
1 polymer ?
#
loop_
_entity_poly.entity_id
_entity_poly.type
_entity_poly.pdbx_seq_one_letter_code
_entity_poly.pdbx_strand_id
1 'polypeptide(L)'
;MTQVAFKQSSHLNPELREATGNIEKLFGRWLNTNRETRGIAACMVGQGGDQTKVRIVGVGDDGPIAWPTVTAHSLANLEEEAGQRTGALMATIDFGFMRVETHMRINKGVFVMVLFATFLDGSGRSNYLTREFFYQG
;
A
#
# COMPACT_ATOMS: atom_id res chain seq x y z
N MET A 1 -3.93 -27.32 -23.79
CA MET A 1 -4.34 -26.08 -23.11
C MET A 1 -3.52 -24.91 -23.63
N THR A 2 -4.18 -23.86 -24.08
CA THR A 2 -3.50 -22.72 -24.66
C THR A 2 -3.15 -21.73 -23.54
N GLN A 3 -1.89 -21.38 -23.41
CA GLN A 3 -1.46 -20.30 -22.54
C GLN A 3 -1.50 -18.97 -23.27
N VAL A 4 -2.06 -17.98 -22.61
CA VAL A 4 -2.01 -16.61 -23.10
C VAL A 4 -0.80 -15.94 -22.45
N ALA A 5 0.10 -15.45 -23.30
CA ALA A 5 1.29 -14.73 -22.84
C ALA A 5 1.21 -13.27 -23.29
N PHE A 6 1.30 -12.36 -22.32
CA PHE A 6 1.34 -10.92 -22.62
C PHE A 6 2.80 -10.51 -22.80
N LYS A 7 3.23 -10.38 -24.06
CA LYS A 7 4.60 -10.02 -24.39
C LYS A 7 4.82 -8.53 -24.58
N GLN A 8 3.76 -7.80 -24.86
CA GLN A 8 3.81 -6.36 -25.13
C GLN A 8 2.56 -5.69 -24.58
N SER A 9 2.66 -4.40 -24.28
CA SER A 9 1.53 -3.62 -23.80
C SER A 9 0.35 -3.60 -24.78
N SER A 10 0.62 -3.80 -26.08
CA SER A 10 -0.43 -3.90 -27.12
C SER A 10 -1.35 -5.10 -26.93
N HIS A 11 -0.92 -6.12 -26.16
CA HIS A 11 -1.76 -7.28 -25.84
C HIS A 11 -2.74 -6.99 -24.69
N LEU A 12 -2.60 -5.85 -24.03
CA LEU A 12 -3.49 -5.45 -22.97
C LEU A 12 -4.65 -4.63 -23.51
N ASN A 13 -5.77 -4.65 -22.78
CA ASN A 13 -6.87 -3.74 -23.04
C ASN A 13 -6.35 -2.29 -23.05
N PRO A 14 -6.75 -1.44 -24.03
CA PRO A 14 -6.29 -0.05 -24.10
C PRO A 14 -6.49 0.72 -22.79
N GLU A 15 -7.58 0.49 -22.07
CA GLU A 15 -7.82 1.11 -20.78
C GLU A 15 -6.73 0.75 -19.77
N LEU A 16 -6.29 -0.51 -19.75
CA LEU A 16 -5.23 -0.95 -18.85
C LEU A 16 -3.88 -0.35 -19.22
N ARG A 17 -3.60 -0.21 -20.51
CA ARG A 17 -2.32 0.36 -20.97
C ARG A 17 -2.17 1.85 -20.63
N GLU A 18 -3.28 2.57 -20.65
CA GLU A 18 -3.29 4.03 -20.53
C GLU A 18 -3.79 4.51 -19.16
N ALA A 19 -4.13 3.58 -18.27
CA ALA A 19 -4.63 3.93 -16.96
C ALA A 19 -3.56 4.66 -16.15
N THR A 20 -3.95 5.76 -15.54
CA THR A 20 -3.10 6.55 -14.66
C THR A 20 -3.79 6.75 -13.31
N GLY A 21 -3.00 6.95 -12.27
CA GLY A 21 -3.51 7.17 -10.93
C GLY A 21 -3.10 8.53 -10.39
N ASN A 22 -4.08 9.30 -9.93
CA ASN A 22 -3.82 10.55 -9.20
C ASN A 22 -3.80 10.23 -7.71
N ILE A 23 -2.64 10.36 -7.09
CA ILE A 23 -2.41 9.98 -5.70
C ILE A 23 -2.45 11.15 -4.71
N GLU A 24 -2.77 12.35 -5.15
CA GLU A 24 -2.75 13.54 -4.29
C GLU A 24 -3.63 13.40 -3.05
N LYS A 25 -4.77 12.74 -3.17
CA LYS A 25 -5.68 12.52 -2.03
C LYS A 25 -5.11 11.58 -0.98
N LEU A 26 -4.07 10.82 -1.32
CA LEU A 26 -3.40 9.91 -0.41
C LEU A 26 -2.35 10.60 0.45
N PHE A 27 -1.93 11.81 0.08
CA PHE A 27 -0.94 12.55 0.86
C PHE A 27 -1.51 12.98 2.20
N GLY A 28 -0.69 12.87 3.22
CA GLY A 28 -1.05 13.32 4.57
C GLY A 28 -0.69 12.30 5.63
N ARG A 29 -1.22 12.56 6.82
CA ARG A 29 -1.06 11.69 7.97
C ARG A 29 -2.36 10.95 8.22
N TRP A 30 -2.26 9.65 8.34
CA TRP A 30 -3.41 8.75 8.48
C TRP A 30 -3.29 7.95 9.77
N LEU A 31 -4.34 7.99 10.59
CA LEU A 31 -4.37 7.31 11.89
C LEU A 31 -5.36 6.15 11.82
N ASN A 32 -5.00 5.03 12.44
CA ASN A 32 -5.87 3.86 12.47
C ASN A 32 -7.18 4.19 13.18
N THR A 33 -8.31 3.79 12.60
CA THR A 33 -9.62 3.98 13.21
C THR A 33 -9.80 3.13 14.46
N ASN A 34 -9.06 2.02 14.56
CA ASN A 34 -9.03 1.19 15.75
C ASN A 34 -7.87 1.63 16.65
N ARG A 35 -8.19 2.32 17.74
CA ARG A 35 -7.18 2.81 18.68
C ARG A 35 -6.46 1.70 19.44
N GLU A 36 -7.04 0.50 19.47
CA GLU A 36 -6.48 -0.67 20.13
C GLU A 36 -5.80 -1.62 19.17
N THR A 37 -5.51 -1.16 17.95
CA THR A 37 -4.82 -2.00 16.96
C THR A 37 -3.49 -2.50 17.51
N ARG A 38 -3.17 -3.73 17.17
CA ARG A 38 -1.83 -4.32 17.43
C ARG A 38 -0.99 -4.39 16.15
N GLY A 39 -1.50 -3.82 15.07
CA GLY A 39 -0.84 -3.81 13.77
C GLY A 39 -0.21 -2.46 13.45
N ILE A 40 -0.89 -1.67 12.64
CA ILE A 40 -0.38 -0.40 12.15
C ILE A 40 -1.12 0.75 12.83
N ALA A 41 -0.38 1.58 13.56
CA ALA A 41 -0.96 2.71 14.26
C ALA A 41 -1.20 3.90 13.34
N ALA A 42 -0.28 4.17 12.43
CA ALA A 42 -0.34 5.35 11.57
C ALA A 42 0.44 5.13 10.27
N CYS A 43 0.13 5.97 9.29
CA CYS A 43 0.83 5.98 8.01
C CYS A 43 0.94 7.42 7.54
N MET A 44 2.12 7.83 7.10
CA MET A 44 2.36 9.13 6.51
C MET A 44 2.76 8.94 5.05
N VAL A 45 2.10 9.68 4.17
CA VAL A 45 2.39 9.67 2.73
C VAL A 45 2.77 11.07 2.32
N GLY A 46 3.90 11.21 1.64
CA GLY A 46 4.38 12.52 1.23
C GLY A 46 5.30 12.45 0.03
N GLN A 47 5.71 13.62 -0.43
CA GLN A 47 6.64 13.76 -1.53
C GLN A 47 8.05 13.93 -1.00
N GLY A 48 8.98 13.12 -1.51
CA GLY A 48 10.40 13.24 -1.23
C GLY A 48 11.16 13.40 -2.54
N GLY A 49 11.47 14.65 -2.93
CA GLY A 49 12.01 14.92 -4.26
C GLY A 49 10.99 14.62 -5.34
N ASP A 50 11.34 13.78 -6.29
CA ASP A 50 10.44 13.32 -7.37
C ASP A 50 9.75 12.00 -7.06
N GLN A 51 9.91 11.50 -5.84
CA GLN A 51 9.35 10.20 -5.41
C GLN A 51 8.31 10.38 -4.33
N THR A 52 7.32 9.48 -4.33
CA THR A 52 6.37 9.38 -3.24
C THR A 52 6.98 8.51 -2.14
N LYS A 53 6.95 9.01 -0.92
CA LYS A 53 7.50 8.32 0.24
C LYS A 53 6.39 7.93 1.21
N VAL A 54 6.53 6.75 1.77
CA VAL A 54 5.60 6.22 2.77
C VAL A 54 6.37 5.85 4.02
N ARG A 55 5.84 6.30 5.16
CA ARG A 55 6.34 5.94 6.48
C ARG A 55 5.22 5.31 7.29
N ILE A 56 5.43 4.09 7.73
CA ILE A 56 4.47 3.34 8.52
C ILE A 56 4.94 3.34 9.98
N VAL A 57 3.99 3.44 10.89
CA VAL A 57 4.24 3.31 12.32
C VAL A 57 3.49 2.09 12.81
N GLY A 58 4.23 1.07 13.17
CA GLY A 58 3.66 -0.16 13.75
C GLY A 58 3.47 -0.04 15.25
N VAL A 59 2.82 -1.05 15.83
CA VAL A 59 2.66 -1.18 17.26
C VAL A 59 3.62 -2.24 17.76
N GLY A 60 4.52 -1.83 18.68
CA GLY A 60 5.44 -2.74 19.35
C GLY A 60 5.02 -3.00 20.78
N ASP A 61 5.78 -3.83 21.48
CA ASP A 61 5.50 -4.19 22.89
C ASP A 61 5.56 -2.97 23.82
N ASP A 62 6.45 -2.05 23.54
CA ASP A 62 6.70 -0.86 24.35
C ASP A 62 6.17 0.44 23.73
N GLY A 63 5.31 0.34 22.74
CA GLY A 63 4.73 1.51 22.10
C GLY A 63 4.94 1.53 20.58
N PRO A 64 4.69 2.68 19.93
CA PRO A 64 4.81 2.81 18.49
C PRO A 64 6.24 2.60 18.02
N ILE A 65 6.39 1.92 16.87
CA ILE A 65 7.69 1.70 16.23
C ILE A 65 7.61 2.25 14.81
N ALA A 66 8.47 3.21 14.49
CA ALA A 66 8.57 3.72 13.13
C ALA A 66 9.31 2.70 12.26
N TRP A 67 8.66 2.30 11.16
CA TRP A 67 9.28 1.47 10.13
C TRP A 67 10.16 2.33 9.22
N PRO A 68 11.08 1.72 8.45
CA PRO A 68 11.86 2.49 7.49
C PRO A 68 10.96 3.23 6.50
N THR A 69 11.34 4.46 6.17
CA THR A 69 10.69 5.21 5.09
C THR A 69 11.07 4.57 3.77
N VAL A 70 10.06 4.30 2.93
CA VAL A 70 10.27 3.65 1.63
C VAL A 70 9.62 4.43 0.52
N THR A 71 10.08 4.21 -0.70
CA THR A 71 9.45 4.75 -1.89
C THR A 71 8.23 3.91 -2.24
N ALA A 72 7.12 4.58 -2.50
CA ALA A 72 5.90 3.94 -2.96
C ALA A 72 5.74 4.15 -4.47
N HIS A 73 5.04 3.22 -5.10
CA HIS A 73 4.71 3.27 -6.52
C HIS A 73 3.23 3.53 -6.69
N SER A 74 2.89 4.43 -7.61
CA SER A 74 1.49 4.74 -7.89
C SER A 74 0.87 3.67 -8.78
N LEU A 75 -0.40 3.39 -8.52
CA LEU A 75 -1.21 2.45 -9.30
C LEU A 75 -2.48 3.17 -9.73
N ALA A 76 -3.01 2.82 -10.89
CA ALA A 76 -4.34 3.24 -11.28
C ALA A 76 -5.37 2.35 -10.59
N ASN A 77 -6.41 2.96 -10.01
CA ASN A 77 -7.49 2.20 -9.40
C ASN A 77 -8.61 2.00 -10.43
N LEU A 78 -8.66 0.83 -11.04
CA LEU A 78 -9.62 0.50 -12.09
C LEU A 78 -11.01 0.17 -11.55
N GLU A 79 -11.20 0.13 -10.24
CA GLU A 79 -12.52 -0.03 -9.63
C GLU A 79 -13.38 1.22 -9.79
N GLU A 80 -12.77 2.38 -10.01
CA GLU A 80 -13.46 3.65 -10.20
C GLU A 80 -13.63 3.97 -11.68
N GLU A 81 -14.63 4.80 -12.00
CA GLU A 81 -14.83 5.29 -13.37
C GLU A 81 -13.62 6.11 -13.85
N ALA A 82 -13.30 6.03 -15.14
CA ALA A 82 -12.09 6.60 -15.71
C ALA A 82 -11.88 8.08 -15.40
N GLY A 83 -12.93 8.89 -15.39
CA GLY A 83 -12.85 10.33 -15.11
C GLY A 83 -12.74 10.69 -13.64
N GLN A 84 -12.88 9.73 -12.74
CA GLN A 84 -12.93 9.95 -11.30
C GLN A 84 -11.88 9.15 -10.53
N ARG A 85 -10.96 8.48 -11.22
CA ARG A 85 -10.00 7.59 -10.58
C ARG A 85 -9.07 8.34 -9.64
N THR A 86 -9.12 7.93 -8.37
CA THR A 86 -8.07 8.21 -7.41
C THR A 86 -7.05 7.08 -7.52
N GLY A 87 -5.79 7.40 -7.60
CA GLY A 87 -4.75 6.39 -7.65
C GLY A 87 -4.66 5.59 -6.35
N ALA A 88 -3.87 4.54 -6.40
CA ALA A 88 -3.49 3.76 -5.24
C ALA A 88 -1.97 3.74 -5.13
N LEU A 89 -1.46 3.30 -4.00
CA LEU A 89 -0.03 3.17 -3.76
C LEU A 89 0.32 1.75 -3.40
N MET A 90 1.52 1.34 -3.79
CA MET A 90 2.11 0.08 -3.42
C MET A 90 3.53 0.33 -2.90
N ALA A 91 3.90 -0.32 -1.80
CA ALA A 91 5.24 -0.24 -1.25
C ALA A 91 5.68 -1.59 -0.71
N THR A 92 6.99 -1.81 -0.72
CA THR A 92 7.59 -3.01 -0.15
C THR A 92 8.61 -2.60 0.91
N ILE A 93 8.53 -3.19 2.08
CA ILE A 93 9.46 -2.97 3.19
C ILE A 93 10.16 -4.30 3.48
N ASP A 94 11.48 -4.29 3.40
CA ASP A 94 12.29 -5.46 3.69
C ASP A 94 12.97 -5.29 5.05
N PHE A 95 12.59 -6.14 6.01
CA PHE A 95 13.19 -6.14 7.36
C PHE A 95 14.31 -7.17 7.49
N GLY A 96 14.64 -7.89 6.39
CA GLY A 96 15.58 -9.00 6.43
C GLY A 96 14.92 -10.30 6.84
N PHE A 97 14.39 -10.40 8.06
CA PHE A 97 13.68 -11.59 8.54
C PHE A 97 12.26 -11.69 8.00
N MET A 98 11.70 -10.58 7.53
CA MET A 98 10.33 -10.49 7.03
C MET A 98 10.27 -9.46 5.93
N ARG A 99 9.48 -9.73 4.92
CA ARG A 99 9.15 -8.77 3.87
C ARG A 99 7.68 -8.43 3.97
N VAL A 100 7.39 -7.12 3.88
CA VAL A 100 6.02 -6.61 3.89
C VAL A 100 5.74 -5.96 2.55
N GLU A 101 4.64 -6.35 1.93
CA GLU A 101 4.08 -5.65 0.78
C GLU A 101 2.77 -5.02 1.22
N THR A 102 2.58 -3.74 0.92
CA THR A 102 1.39 -3.02 1.31
C THR A 102 0.77 -2.30 0.13
N HIS A 103 -0.56 -2.32 0.07
CA HIS A 103 -1.37 -1.60 -0.89
C HIS A 103 -2.26 -0.62 -0.15
N MET A 104 -2.32 0.61 -0.64
CA MET A 104 -3.04 1.69 0.02
C MET A 104 -3.93 2.40 -1.00
N ARG A 105 -5.18 2.64 -0.62
CA ARG A 105 -6.13 3.37 -1.45
C ARG A 105 -7.17 4.07 -0.58
N ILE A 106 -7.87 5.03 -1.16
CA ILE A 106 -9.03 5.64 -0.52
C ILE A 106 -10.29 5.04 -1.11
N ASN A 107 -11.18 4.58 -0.25
CA ASN A 107 -12.49 4.09 -0.62
C ASN A 107 -13.55 4.81 0.23
N LYS A 108 -14.40 5.59 -0.43
CA LYS A 108 -15.46 6.37 0.24
C LYS A 108 -14.93 7.23 1.38
N GLY A 109 -13.80 7.90 1.14
CA GLY A 109 -13.18 8.80 2.11
C GLY A 109 -12.36 8.13 3.19
N VAL A 110 -12.29 6.81 3.21
CA VAL A 110 -11.49 6.06 4.19
C VAL A 110 -10.21 5.55 3.50
N PHE A 111 -9.08 5.77 4.15
CA PHE A 111 -7.81 5.22 3.71
C PHE A 111 -7.76 3.75 4.10
N VAL A 112 -7.59 2.88 3.13
CA VAL A 112 -7.57 1.43 3.33
C VAL A 112 -6.17 0.93 3.03
N MET A 113 -5.57 0.22 3.97
CA MET A 113 -4.29 -0.44 3.80
C MET A 113 -4.50 -1.95 3.87
N VAL A 114 -4.01 -2.66 2.84
CA VAL A 114 -3.87 -4.11 2.88
C VAL A 114 -2.40 -4.42 2.96
N LEU A 115 -2.02 -5.27 3.88
CA LEU A 115 -0.63 -5.59 4.18
C LEU A 115 -0.44 -7.09 4.13
N PHE A 116 0.60 -7.51 3.39
CA PHE A 116 0.99 -8.91 3.26
C PHE A 116 2.38 -9.09 3.88
N ALA A 117 2.51 -9.97 4.85
CA ALA A 117 3.79 -10.25 5.50
C ALA A 117 4.27 -11.65 5.16
N THR A 118 5.51 -11.74 4.69
CA THR A 118 6.16 -13.01 4.36
C THR A 118 7.42 -13.14 5.23
N PHE A 119 7.49 -14.21 6.02
CA PHE A 119 8.67 -14.48 6.84
C PHE A 119 9.74 -15.20 6.01
N LEU A 120 10.97 -14.73 6.13
CA LEU A 120 12.11 -15.18 5.33
C LEU A 120 13.16 -15.88 6.16
N ASP A 121 12.95 -16.04 7.47
CA ASP A 121 13.96 -16.50 8.42
C ASP A 121 13.85 -17.99 8.77
N GLY A 122 12.95 -18.73 8.13
CA GLY A 122 12.77 -20.15 8.42
C GLY A 122 12.17 -20.42 9.80
N SER A 123 11.58 -19.40 10.44
CA SER A 123 11.06 -19.52 11.81
C SER A 123 9.83 -20.40 11.94
N GLY A 124 9.20 -20.76 10.84
CA GLY A 124 7.94 -21.51 10.86
C GLY A 124 6.71 -20.66 11.19
N ARG A 125 6.88 -19.35 11.39
CA ARG A 125 5.74 -18.44 11.59
C ARG A 125 4.92 -18.36 10.30
N SER A 126 3.60 -18.30 10.46
CA SER A 126 2.70 -18.20 9.31
C SER A 126 2.82 -16.82 8.64
N ASN A 127 2.92 -16.81 7.32
CA ASN A 127 2.71 -15.59 6.55
C ASN A 127 1.27 -15.13 6.78
N TYR A 128 1.05 -13.81 6.76
CA TYR A 128 -0.30 -13.30 7.05
C TYR A 128 -0.62 -12.08 6.19
N LEU A 129 -1.91 -11.78 6.14
CA LEU A 129 -2.38 -10.51 5.60
C LEU A 129 -3.29 -9.84 6.64
N THR A 130 -3.36 -8.52 6.56
CA THR A 130 -4.31 -7.74 7.34
C THR A 130 -4.84 -6.60 6.49
N ARG A 131 -6.05 -6.15 6.80
CA ARG A 131 -6.65 -4.98 6.19
C ARG A 131 -7.04 -4.02 7.31
N GLU A 132 -6.57 -2.79 7.23
CA GLU A 132 -6.80 -1.80 8.26
C GLU A 132 -7.28 -0.50 7.64
N PHE A 133 -8.03 0.27 8.42
CA PHE A 133 -8.72 1.48 7.97
C PHE A 133 -8.21 2.68 8.76
N PHE A 134 -8.04 3.80 8.06
CA PHE A 134 -7.44 5.00 8.63
C PHE A 134 -8.26 6.23 8.28
N TYR A 135 -8.20 7.24 9.12
CA TYR A 135 -8.76 8.57 8.88
C TYR A 135 -7.63 9.60 8.89
N GLN A 136 -7.87 10.71 8.23
CA GLN A 136 -6.86 11.78 8.19
C GLN A 136 -6.84 12.52 9.52
N GLY A 137 -5.64 12.61 10.10
CA GLY A 137 -5.46 13.22 11.42
C GLY A 137 -4.28 14.15 11.52
#